data_dbba073692309a6cf2e693c67ec4bcb1
#
_entry.id   dbba073692309a6cf2e693c67ec4bcb1
#
_cell.length_a   1.000
_cell.length_b   1.000
_cell.length_c   1.000
_cell.angle_alpha   90.00
_cell.angle_beta   90.00
_cell.angle_gamma   90.00
#
_symmetry.space_group_name_H-M   'P 1'
#
loop_
_entity.id
_entity.type
_entity.pdbx_description
1 polymer ?
#
loop_
_entity_poly.entity_id
_entity_poly.type
_entity_poly.pdbx_seq_one_letter_code
_entity_poly.pdbx_strand_id
1 'polypeptide(L)'
;MSNPFQYGAELKPAQVVNRKQEIRDVTRAVAEHGRVFLLGPRRFGKTAILRAATVAAQRAGAIVIRLDAEAYSGVDGLVRAVVTESARLLKSDAARTGEKIMKFFSRLRPVVSYNPMDNSWSGSIIADPGAAADQTPLFIEAVDGVARLAADIKKPTALVIDEFHKIIQWGGENTEAQIRAAVQRHTEIGFVFAGSKTTLLNDMTLNPARPFYRMGVRHFLGPLPREEFRRFITRGFETGDYRVDPKAVEDILDVSEDVPYNVQALSSVAWEMLGDEEGSALTTQLIRRSLALLVGRDGPFYLTVWNGLTSTQQRVLTAAVRERGVGLSSGAVTQKYGVSASTISKTLRFLEEREILRREEQKDSVRWRLEDPFFAAWLKA
;
A
#
# COMPACT_ATOMS: atom_id res chain seq x y z
N MET A 1 4.00 -16.09 -26.35
CA MET A 1 3.33 -14.80 -26.00
C MET A 1 3.72 -14.34 -24.61
N SER A 2 3.73 -13.02 -24.31
CA SER A 2 4.10 -12.55 -22.97
C SER A 2 2.94 -12.71 -21.99
N ASN A 3 3.24 -13.17 -20.75
CA ASN A 3 2.26 -13.31 -19.69
C ASN A 3 1.58 -11.95 -19.37
N PRO A 4 0.27 -11.82 -19.50
CA PRO A 4 -0.45 -10.56 -19.23
C PRO A 4 -0.65 -10.29 -17.74
N PHE A 5 -0.51 -11.31 -16.89
CA PHE A 5 -0.65 -11.21 -15.44
C PHE A 5 0.68 -10.89 -14.79
N GLN A 6 0.69 -9.92 -13.88
CA GLN A 6 1.92 -9.45 -13.27
C GLN A 6 1.77 -9.32 -11.75
N TYR A 7 2.69 -9.92 -10.99
CA TYR A 7 2.78 -9.81 -9.54
C TYR A 7 4.26 -9.74 -9.09
N GLY A 8 4.50 -9.34 -7.85
CA GLY A 8 5.86 -9.23 -7.31
C GLY A 8 6.67 -8.05 -7.83
N ALA A 9 6.12 -7.27 -8.77
CA ALA A 9 6.70 -6.05 -9.30
C ALA A 9 5.66 -4.92 -9.32
N GLU A 10 6.13 -3.69 -9.42
CA GLU A 10 5.25 -2.53 -9.49
C GLU A 10 4.51 -2.50 -10.85
N LEU A 11 3.18 -2.53 -10.81
CA LEU A 11 2.34 -2.57 -12.02
C LEU A 11 2.50 -1.30 -12.86
N LYS A 12 2.50 -1.47 -14.18
CA LYS A 12 2.37 -0.33 -15.11
C LYS A 12 0.94 0.23 -15.05
N PRO A 13 0.73 1.53 -15.31
CA PRO A 13 -0.62 2.14 -15.26
C PRO A 13 -1.68 1.40 -16.08
N ALA A 14 -1.33 0.85 -17.23
CA ALA A 14 -2.24 0.09 -18.09
C ALA A 14 -2.66 -1.28 -17.51
N GLN A 15 -1.96 -1.78 -16.51
CA GLN A 15 -2.22 -3.07 -15.86
C GLN A 15 -3.09 -2.95 -14.61
N VAL A 16 -3.45 -1.73 -14.21
CA VAL A 16 -4.31 -1.50 -13.05
C VAL A 16 -5.76 -1.79 -13.43
N VAL A 17 -6.31 -2.82 -12.82
CA VAL A 17 -7.70 -3.25 -13.06
C VAL A 17 -8.66 -2.32 -12.33
N ASN A 18 -9.60 -1.72 -13.06
CA ASN A 18 -10.77 -0.98 -12.55
C ASN A 18 -10.55 -0.12 -11.28
N ARG A 19 -9.69 0.89 -11.36
CA ARG A 19 -9.49 1.91 -10.31
C ARG A 19 -9.51 3.32 -10.91
N LYS A 20 -10.35 3.48 -11.96
CA LYS A 20 -10.39 4.72 -12.76
C LYS A 20 -10.81 5.93 -11.94
N GLN A 21 -11.73 5.74 -10.99
CA GLN A 21 -12.22 6.85 -10.15
C GLN A 21 -11.14 7.29 -9.17
N GLU A 22 -10.53 6.33 -8.46
CA GLU A 22 -9.47 6.61 -7.50
C GLU A 22 -8.26 7.26 -8.19
N ILE A 23 -7.86 6.75 -9.35
CA ILE A 23 -6.78 7.35 -10.16
C ILE A 23 -7.13 8.78 -10.56
N ARG A 24 -8.37 9.04 -11.04
CA ARG A 24 -8.81 10.39 -11.41
C ARG A 24 -8.79 11.35 -10.21
N ASP A 25 -9.29 10.91 -9.07
CA ASP A 25 -9.39 11.78 -7.89
C ASP A 25 -8.01 12.08 -7.30
N VAL A 26 -7.10 11.11 -7.28
CA VAL A 26 -5.69 11.35 -6.90
C VAL A 26 -5.01 12.28 -7.91
N THR A 27 -5.21 12.07 -9.23
CA THR A 27 -4.65 12.94 -10.27
C THR A 27 -5.17 14.37 -10.14
N ARG A 28 -6.48 14.52 -9.86
CA ARG A 28 -7.10 15.83 -9.63
C ARG A 28 -6.52 16.49 -8.37
N ALA A 29 -6.37 15.75 -7.27
CA ALA A 29 -5.79 16.29 -6.05
C ALA A 29 -4.37 16.82 -6.26
N VAL A 30 -3.58 16.19 -7.12
CA VAL A 30 -2.26 16.71 -7.52
C VAL A 30 -2.40 18.01 -8.32
N ALA A 31 -3.33 18.06 -9.29
CA ALA A 31 -3.49 19.21 -10.19
C ALA A 31 -4.12 20.43 -9.51
N GLU A 32 -5.05 20.22 -8.57
CA GLU A 32 -5.87 21.22 -7.91
C GLU A 32 -5.49 21.45 -6.44
N HIS A 33 -4.31 21.00 -6.04
CA HIS A 33 -3.79 21.12 -4.65
C HIS A 33 -4.75 20.55 -3.59
N GLY A 34 -5.42 19.45 -3.94
CA GLY A 34 -6.37 18.76 -3.08
C GLY A 34 -5.70 17.90 -2.01
N ARG A 35 -6.52 17.31 -1.17
CA ARG A 35 -6.09 16.38 -0.11
C ARG A 35 -6.85 15.08 -0.27
N VAL A 36 -6.11 13.98 -0.40
CA VAL A 36 -6.68 12.64 -0.58
C VAL A 36 -6.04 11.65 0.37
N PHE A 37 -6.88 10.82 0.98
CA PHE A 37 -6.48 9.65 1.75
C PHE A 37 -6.89 8.39 0.98
N LEU A 38 -5.90 7.57 0.62
CA LEU A 38 -6.07 6.29 -0.07
C LEU A 38 -5.81 5.15 0.90
N LEU A 39 -6.87 4.59 1.46
CA LEU A 39 -6.82 3.63 2.54
C LEU A 39 -7.20 2.24 2.04
N GLY A 40 -6.62 1.21 2.58
CA GLY A 40 -7.00 -0.17 2.25
C GLY A 40 -5.94 -1.16 2.67
N PRO A 41 -6.29 -2.43 2.84
CA PRO A 41 -5.36 -3.47 3.25
C PRO A 41 -4.16 -3.60 2.30
N ARG A 42 -3.13 -4.31 2.72
CA ARG A 42 -2.01 -4.67 1.82
C ARG A 42 -2.54 -5.44 0.60
N ARG A 43 -1.82 -5.35 -0.52
CA ARG A 43 -2.15 -6.10 -1.76
C ARG A 43 -3.43 -5.66 -2.49
N PHE A 44 -4.10 -4.57 -2.06
CA PHE A 44 -5.31 -4.03 -2.70
C PHE A 44 -5.02 -2.96 -3.77
N GLY A 45 -3.76 -2.72 -4.10
CA GLY A 45 -3.36 -1.90 -5.24
C GLY A 45 -3.16 -0.41 -4.96
N LYS A 46 -3.00 0.02 -3.70
CA LYS A 46 -2.71 1.43 -3.34
C LYS A 46 -1.54 2.00 -4.12
N THR A 47 -0.38 1.36 -4.03
CA THR A 47 0.86 1.78 -4.70
C THR A 47 0.70 1.84 -6.22
N ALA A 48 -0.06 0.90 -6.82
CA ALA A 48 -0.35 0.90 -8.25
C ALA A 48 -1.21 2.11 -8.66
N ILE A 49 -2.22 2.47 -7.86
CA ILE A 49 -3.05 3.66 -8.06
C ILE A 49 -2.19 4.93 -7.94
N LEU A 50 -1.39 5.03 -6.87
CA LEU A 50 -0.49 6.18 -6.67
C LEU A 50 0.45 6.36 -7.86
N ARG A 51 1.04 5.27 -8.36
CA ARG A 51 1.91 5.30 -9.54
C ARG A 51 1.17 5.77 -10.78
N ALA A 52 0.00 5.18 -11.05
CA ALA A 52 -0.79 5.52 -12.23
C ALA A 52 -1.19 7.01 -12.23
N ALA A 53 -1.66 7.50 -11.08
CA ALA A 53 -2.03 8.90 -10.89
C ALA A 53 -0.82 9.85 -10.97
N THR A 54 0.32 9.48 -10.35
CA THR A 54 1.57 10.25 -10.43
C THR A 54 2.04 10.38 -11.88
N VAL A 55 2.08 9.28 -12.64
CA VAL A 55 2.48 9.31 -14.06
C VAL A 55 1.52 10.18 -14.88
N ALA A 56 0.21 10.08 -14.65
CA ALA A 56 -0.77 10.90 -15.33
C ALA A 56 -0.59 12.40 -15.03
N ALA A 57 -0.41 12.76 -13.77
CA ALA A 57 -0.19 14.13 -13.34
C ALA A 57 1.14 14.70 -13.88
N GLN A 58 2.22 13.92 -13.86
CA GLN A 58 3.51 14.34 -14.41
C GLN A 58 3.45 14.56 -15.94
N ARG A 59 2.71 13.73 -16.67
CA ARG A 59 2.45 13.94 -18.11
C ARG A 59 1.68 15.24 -18.37
N ALA A 60 0.81 15.63 -17.45
CA ALA A 60 0.10 16.92 -17.49
C ALA A 60 0.96 18.11 -17.01
N GLY A 61 2.24 17.88 -16.68
CA GLY A 61 3.19 18.93 -16.30
C GLY A 61 3.33 19.18 -14.79
N ALA A 62 2.66 18.40 -13.95
CA ALA A 62 2.78 18.52 -12.49
C ALA A 62 4.13 18.00 -11.98
N ILE A 63 4.55 18.53 -10.85
CA ILE A 63 5.68 18.03 -10.05
C ILE A 63 5.13 17.18 -8.93
N VAL A 64 5.56 15.93 -8.86
CA VAL A 64 5.10 15.00 -7.83
C VAL A 64 6.30 14.41 -7.11
N ILE A 65 6.40 14.70 -5.82
CA ILE A 65 7.34 14.09 -4.90
C ILE A 65 6.60 12.89 -4.29
N ARG A 66 6.93 11.67 -4.73
CA ARG A 66 6.33 10.43 -4.25
C ARG A 66 7.33 9.66 -3.42
N LEU A 67 6.96 9.35 -2.19
CA LEU A 67 7.78 8.62 -1.23
C LEU A 67 6.98 7.46 -0.63
N ASP A 68 7.68 6.39 -0.33
CA ASP A 68 7.18 5.28 0.48
C ASP A 68 7.86 5.35 1.85
N ALA A 69 7.08 5.64 2.89
CA ALA A 69 7.61 5.79 4.24
C ALA A 69 8.16 4.46 4.80
N GLU A 70 7.72 3.30 4.29
CA GLU A 70 8.25 2.01 4.72
C GLU A 70 9.72 1.80 4.32
N ALA A 71 10.21 2.50 3.30
CA ALA A 71 11.61 2.42 2.86
C ALA A 71 12.61 3.10 3.82
N TYR A 72 12.14 3.78 4.86
CA TYR A 72 12.98 4.56 5.77
C TYR A 72 12.81 4.07 7.21
N SER A 73 13.88 4.23 8.00
CA SER A 73 13.88 3.86 9.43
C SER A 73 13.36 4.97 10.35
N GLY A 74 13.12 6.18 9.84
CA GLY A 74 12.68 7.33 10.62
C GLY A 74 12.41 8.56 9.77
N VAL A 75 11.94 9.61 10.43
CA VAL A 75 11.58 10.89 9.79
C VAL A 75 12.76 11.53 9.07
N ASP A 76 13.96 11.45 9.63
CA ASP A 76 15.17 12.02 9.03
C ASP A 76 15.50 11.41 7.67
N GLY A 77 15.34 10.10 7.52
CA GLY A 77 15.51 9.40 6.24
C GLY A 77 14.48 9.85 5.19
N LEU A 78 13.22 9.98 5.61
CA LEU A 78 12.15 10.49 4.75
C LEU A 78 12.40 11.94 4.31
N VAL A 79 12.83 12.81 5.24
CA VAL A 79 13.14 14.21 4.94
C VAL A 79 14.30 14.33 3.95
N ARG A 80 15.37 13.54 4.13
CA ARG A 80 16.46 13.45 3.13
C ARG A 80 15.94 13.05 1.75
N ALA A 81 15.01 12.11 1.68
CA ALA A 81 14.41 11.72 0.42
C ALA A 81 13.57 12.84 -0.21
N VAL A 82 12.81 13.62 0.58
CA VAL A 82 12.10 14.82 0.08
C VAL A 82 13.09 15.78 -0.58
N VAL A 83 14.21 16.08 0.07
CA VAL A 83 15.23 16.97 -0.47
C VAL A 83 15.84 16.42 -1.75
N THR A 84 16.21 15.13 -1.76
CA THR A 84 16.80 14.45 -2.92
C THR A 84 15.86 14.45 -4.13
N GLU A 85 14.60 14.08 -3.93
CA GLU A 85 13.58 14.06 -4.99
C GLU A 85 13.28 15.48 -5.50
N SER A 86 13.27 16.47 -4.62
CA SER A 86 13.13 17.86 -5.02
C SER A 86 14.27 18.31 -5.92
N ALA A 87 15.51 17.96 -5.60
CA ALA A 87 16.67 18.23 -6.44
C ALA A 87 16.54 17.57 -7.83
N ARG A 88 16.19 16.29 -7.86
CA ARG A 88 16.00 15.52 -9.10
C ARG A 88 14.95 16.11 -10.03
N LEU A 89 13.88 16.68 -9.48
CA LEU A 89 12.73 17.20 -10.24
C LEU A 89 12.97 18.61 -10.79
N LEU A 90 13.96 19.37 -10.29
CA LEU A 90 14.22 20.73 -10.73
C LEU A 90 14.75 20.84 -12.17
N LYS A 91 15.29 19.76 -12.75
CA LYS A 91 15.75 19.69 -14.17
C LYS A 91 16.59 20.89 -14.62
N SER A 92 17.43 21.43 -13.74
CA SER A 92 18.39 22.48 -14.02
C SER A 92 19.81 21.95 -13.93
N ASP A 93 20.81 22.76 -14.29
CA ASP A 93 22.20 22.38 -14.04
C ASP A 93 22.48 22.17 -12.53
N ALA A 94 23.54 21.43 -12.21
CA ALA A 94 23.82 21.01 -10.84
C ALA A 94 24.02 22.19 -9.89
N ALA A 95 24.68 23.25 -10.33
CA ALA A 95 24.95 24.44 -9.48
C ALA A 95 23.64 25.16 -9.13
N ARG A 96 22.81 25.46 -10.12
CA ARG A 96 21.50 26.11 -9.90
C ARG A 96 20.55 25.24 -9.08
N THR A 97 20.59 23.93 -9.28
CA THR A 97 19.79 23.00 -8.47
C THR A 97 20.23 23.07 -7.01
N GLY A 98 21.56 23.04 -6.75
CA GLY A 98 22.12 23.17 -5.41
C GLY A 98 21.69 24.46 -4.72
N GLU A 99 21.82 25.61 -5.41
CA GLU A 99 21.39 26.92 -4.89
C GLU A 99 19.91 26.95 -4.53
N LYS A 100 19.05 26.43 -5.41
CA LYS A 100 17.61 26.39 -5.15
C LYS A 100 17.26 25.47 -3.97
N ILE A 101 17.85 24.30 -3.87
CA ILE A 101 17.64 23.41 -2.73
C ILE A 101 18.09 24.05 -1.43
N MET A 102 19.27 24.71 -1.40
CA MET A 102 19.73 25.44 -0.24
C MET A 102 18.76 26.55 0.15
N LYS A 103 18.21 27.27 -0.81
CA LYS A 103 17.20 28.33 -0.57
C LYS A 103 15.90 27.80 0.00
N PHE A 104 15.35 26.74 -0.62
CA PHE A 104 14.02 26.22 -0.26
C PHE A 104 14.02 25.43 1.05
N PHE A 105 15.10 24.71 1.33
CA PHE A 105 15.25 23.86 2.51
C PHE A 105 16.28 24.40 3.51
N SER A 106 16.51 25.72 3.54
CA SER A 106 17.59 26.38 4.30
C SER A 106 17.64 25.97 5.77
N ARG A 107 16.51 25.82 6.43
CA ARG A 107 16.43 25.43 7.85
C ARG A 107 16.86 23.99 8.12
N LEU A 108 16.78 23.11 7.11
CA LEU A 108 17.28 21.74 7.19
C LEU A 108 18.79 21.65 6.95
N ARG A 109 19.45 22.77 6.57
CA ARG A 109 20.88 22.81 6.19
C ARG A 109 21.23 21.65 5.22
N PRO A 110 20.56 21.57 4.05
CA PRO A 110 20.73 20.45 3.15
C PRO A 110 22.12 20.46 2.51
N VAL A 111 22.67 19.27 2.31
CA VAL A 111 23.85 19.08 1.47
C VAL A 111 23.40 18.19 0.32
N VAL A 112 23.47 18.69 -0.91
CA VAL A 112 23.13 17.91 -2.11
C VAL A 112 24.35 17.71 -2.97
N SER A 113 24.53 16.49 -3.47
CA SER A 113 25.60 16.11 -4.38
C SER A 113 24.99 15.51 -5.65
N TYR A 114 25.57 15.87 -6.78
CA TYR A 114 25.22 15.30 -8.08
C TYR A 114 26.37 14.43 -8.57
N ASN A 115 26.07 13.19 -8.93
CA ASN A 115 27.02 12.30 -9.56
C ASN A 115 26.74 12.27 -11.08
N PRO A 116 27.67 12.82 -11.90
CA PRO A 116 27.46 12.85 -13.36
C PRO A 116 27.60 11.48 -14.02
N MET A 117 28.27 10.50 -13.37
CA MET A 117 28.50 9.19 -13.95
C MET A 117 27.21 8.36 -14.09
N ASP A 118 26.32 8.45 -13.11
CA ASP A 118 25.06 7.71 -13.09
C ASP A 118 23.84 8.62 -13.13
N ASN A 119 24.05 9.94 -13.33
CA ASN A 119 23.01 10.97 -13.35
C ASN A 119 22.14 10.96 -12.10
N SER A 120 22.72 10.68 -10.93
CA SER A 120 22.01 10.57 -9.67
C SER A 120 22.23 11.80 -8.77
N TRP A 121 21.20 12.08 -7.97
CA TRP A 121 21.25 13.08 -6.89
C TRP A 121 21.25 12.35 -5.55
N SER A 122 22.08 12.80 -4.64
CA SER A 122 22.03 12.41 -3.23
C SER A 122 21.85 13.64 -2.36
N GLY A 123 20.99 13.54 -1.35
CA GLY A 123 20.74 14.60 -0.38
C GLY A 123 20.99 14.12 1.03
N SER A 124 21.61 14.97 1.83
CA SER A 124 21.69 14.80 3.28
C SER A 124 21.21 16.06 3.96
N ILE A 125 20.90 15.95 5.23
CA ILE A 125 20.61 17.10 6.11
C ILE A 125 21.59 17.07 7.27
N ILE A 126 22.03 18.25 7.71
CA ILE A 126 22.82 18.35 8.93
C ILE A 126 21.83 18.35 10.09
N ALA A 127 21.55 17.18 10.64
CA ALA A 127 20.78 17.08 11.86
C ALA A 127 21.61 17.58 13.04
N ASP A 128 21.01 18.36 13.92
CA ASP A 128 21.64 18.74 15.18
C ASP A 128 21.81 17.46 16.03
N PRO A 129 23.01 17.13 16.54
CA PRO A 129 23.23 15.92 17.33
C PRO A 129 22.41 15.86 18.64
N GLY A 130 21.81 16.97 19.04
CA GLY A 130 20.89 17.06 20.15
C GLY A 130 19.40 17.01 19.76
N ALA A 131 19.08 16.57 18.53
CA ALA A 131 17.70 16.53 18.08
C ALA A 131 16.83 15.70 19.02
N ALA A 132 15.79 16.33 19.53
CA ALA A 132 14.78 15.74 20.40
C ALA A 132 14.24 14.42 19.86
N ALA A 133 13.71 13.58 20.74
CA ALA A 133 13.05 12.31 20.38
C ALA A 133 11.91 12.51 19.34
N ASP A 134 11.31 13.71 19.29
CA ASP A 134 10.31 14.10 18.28
C ASP A 134 10.98 14.79 17.08
N GLN A 135 11.02 14.07 15.95
CA GLN A 135 11.56 14.58 14.69
C GLN A 135 10.47 15.19 13.78
N THR A 136 9.24 15.33 14.26
CA THR A 136 8.14 15.94 13.50
C THR A 136 8.46 17.33 12.94
N PRO A 137 9.18 18.23 13.67
CA PRO A 137 9.57 19.52 13.12
C PRO A 137 10.42 19.44 11.85
N LEU A 138 11.25 18.41 11.69
CA LEU A 138 12.04 18.20 10.47
C LEU A 138 11.12 17.89 9.27
N PHE A 139 10.10 17.07 9.48
CA PHE A 139 9.13 16.76 8.44
C PHE A 139 8.32 18.01 8.03
N ILE A 140 7.89 18.81 9.00
CA ILE A 140 7.16 20.06 8.74
C ILE A 140 8.03 21.02 7.92
N GLU A 141 9.30 21.19 8.26
CA GLU A 141 10.22 22.04 7.50
C GLU A 141 10.47 21.51 6.08
N ALA A 142 10.45 20.17 5.89
CA ALA A 142 10.50 19.57 4.56
C ALA A 142 9.24 19.90 3.75
N VAL A 143 8.07 19.88 4.36
CA VAL A 143 6.79 20.28 3.72
C VAL A 143 6.84 21.78 3.36
N ASP A 144 7.30 22.63 4.26
CA ASP A 144 7.50 24.07 4.01
C ASP A 144 8.48 24.32 2.86
N GLY A 145 9.52 23.50 2.75
CA GLY A 145 10.48 23.52 1.63
C GLY A 145 9.83 23.18 0.28
N VAL A 146 9.00 22.14 0.26
CA VAL A 146 8.23 21.77 -0.95
C VAL A 146 7.27 22.89 -1.35
N ALA A 147 6.62 23.54 -0.41
CA ALA A 147 5.75 24.68 -0.69
C ALA A 147 6.50 25.87 -1.30
N ARG A 148 7.67 26.21 -0.77
CA ARG A 148 8.56 27.25 -1.35
C ARG A 148 9.01 26.87 -2.78
N LEU A 149 9.31 25.58 -3.00
CA LEU A 149 9.64 25.06 -4.33
C LEU A 149 8.46 25.23 -5.30
N ALA A 150 7.25 24.86 -4.89
CA ALA A 150 6.04 24.98 -5.70
C ALA A 150 5.77 26.42 -6.14
N ALA A 151 5.91 27.37 -5.20
CA ALA A 151 5.75 28.80 -5.45
C ALA A 151 6.77 29.35 -6.46
N ASP A 152 8.04 28.88 -6.41
CA ASP A 152 9.10 29.30 -7.36
C ASP A 152 8.86 28.74 -8.77
N ILE A 153 8.46 27.47 -8.87
CA ILE A 153 8.30 26.78 -10.17
C ILE A 153 6.99 27.14 -10.87
N LYS A 154 5.97 27.55 -10.11
CA LYS A 154 4.61 27.87 -10.61
C LYS A 154 3.98 26.74 -11.42
N LYS A 155 4.17 25.50 -10.98
CA LYS A 155 3.53 24.28 -11.54
C LYS A 155 2.74 23.59 -10.46
N PRO A 156 1.65 22.88 -10.82
CA PRO A 156 0.97 22.01 -9.88
C PRO A 156 1.99 21.08 -9.19
N THR A 157 2.05 21.12 -7.89
CA THR A 157 3.02 20.34 -7.10
C THR A 157 2.29 19.54 -6.04
N ALA A 158 2.70 18.32 -5.81
CA ALA A 158 2.13 17.49 -4.74
C ALA A 158 3.17 16.64 -4.02
N LEU A 159 2.90 16.40 -2.76
CA LEU A 159 3.58 15.44 -1.91
C LEU A 159 2.69 14.20 -1.74
N VAL A 160 3.17 13.07 -2.21
CA VAL A 160 2.50 11.78 -2.18
C VAL A 160 3.28 10.85 -1.25
N ILE A 161 2.65 10.40 -0.17
CA ILE A 161 3.32 9.57 0.84
C ILE A 161 2.54 8.26 0.96
N ASP A 162 3.18 7.18 0.53
CA ASP A 162 2.70 5.82 0.80
C ASP A 162 3.11 5.40 2.22
N GLU A 163 2.34 4.52 2.84
CA GLU A 163 2.46 4.05 4.22
C GLU A 163 2.62 5.19 5.26
N PHE A 164 1.82 6.24 5.08
CA PHE A 164 1.83 7.48 5.89
C PHE A 164 1.76 7.24 7.39
N HIS A 165 1.12 6.15 7.82
CA HIS A 165 1.03 5.77 9.22
C HIS A 165 2.41 5.62 9.92
N LYS A 166 3.48 5.35 9.16
CA LYS A 166 4.85 5.26 9.69
C LYS A 166 5.30 6.60 10.29
N ILE A 167 4.99 7.71 9.62
CA ILE A 167 5.37 9.05 10.13
C ILE A 167 4.71 9.31 11.48
N ILE A 168 3.44 8.91 11.62
CA ILE A 168 2.72 9.04 12.88
C ILE A 168 3.33 8.17 13.98
N GLN A 169 3.80 6.96 13.61
CA GLN A 169 4.43 6.04 14.56
C GLN A 169 5.84 6.49 15.00
N TRP A 170 6.57 7.21 14.13
CA TRP A 170 7.91 7.71 14.45
C TRP A 170 7.89 9.01 15.26
N GLY A 171 6.78 9.73 15.20
CA GLY A 171 6.66 11.01 15.88
C GLY A 171 6.20 10.90 17.32
N GLY A 172 6.15 12.03 17.99
CA GLY A 172 5.65 12.15 19.34
C GLY A 172 4.13 12.29 19.43
N GLU A 173 3.63 12.54 20.62
CA GLU A 173 2.19 12.60 20.94
C GLU A 173 1.43 13.65 20.10
N ASN A 174 2.07 14.76 19.76
CA ASN A 174 1.46 15.86 19.00
C ASN A 174 1.70 15.80 17.48
N THR A 175 2.35 14.76 16.97
CA THR A 175 2.77 14.63 15.57
C THR A 175 1.60 14.83 14.62
N GLU A 176 0.48 14.18 14.87
CA GLU A 176 -0.69 14.25 14.01
C GLU A 176 -1.25 15.69 13.90
N ALA A 177 -1.37 16.39 15.02
CA ALA A 177 -1.84 17.77 15.05
C ALA A 177 -0.87 18.72 14.32
N GLN A 178 0.42 18.53 14.50
CA GLN A 178 1.46 19.36 13.87
C GLN A 178 1.48 19.14 12.35
N ILE A 179 1.41 17.89 11.87
CA ILE A 179 1.36 17.60 10.44
C ILE A 179 0.08 18.15 9.83
N ARG A 180 -1.06 17.98 10.50
CA ARG A 180 -2.32 18.58 10.04
C ARG A 180 -2.21 20.08 9.86
N ALA A 181 -1.66 20.78 10.84
CA ALA A 181 -1.48 22.24 10.77
C ALA A 181 -0.60 22.63 9.57
N ALA A 182 0.50 21.90 9.31
CA ALA A 182 1.34 22.12 8.13
C ALA A 182 0.58 21.90 6.83
N VAL A 183 -0.17 20.79 6.70
CA VAL A 183 -0.97 20.47 5.51
C VAL A 183 -2.08 21.50 5.27
N GLN A 184 -2.69 22.04 6.33
CA GLN A 184 -3.70 23.11 6.20
C GLN A 184 -3.12 24.45 5.77
N ARG A 185 -1.92 24.79 6.25
CA ARG A 185 -1.24 26.04 5.93
C ARG A 185 -0.86 26.12 4.45
N HIS A 186 -0.48 25.01 3.83
CA HIS A 186 -0.01 24.95 2.45
C HIS A 186 -1.15 24.59 1.50
N THR A 187 -1.81 25.62 0.97
CA THR A 187 -2.88 25.49 -0.02
C THR A 187 -2.36 25.40 -1.45
N GLU A 188 -1.08 25.70 -1.66
CA GLU A 188 -0.39 25.73 -2.95
C GLU A 188 0.15 24.36 -3.38
N ILE A 189 0.08 23.35 -2.53
CA ILE A 189 0.51 21.97 -2.86
C ILE A 189 -0.60 20.95 -2.56
N GLY A 190 -0.65 19.91 -3.39
CA GLY A 190 -1.51 18.76 -3.18
C GLY A 190 -0.90 17.77 -2.18
N PHE A 191 -1.75 17.11 -1.41
CA PHE A 191 -1.32 16.06 -0.49
C PHE A 191 -2.08 14.77 -0.75
N VAL A 192 -1.34 13.68 -0.91
CA VAL A 192 -1.92 12.35 -1.04
C VAL A 192 -1.27 11.44 -0.01
N PHE A 193 -2.06 10.92 0.90
CA PHE A 193 -1.64 10.01 1.95
C PHE A 193 -2.25 8.64 1.71
N ALA A 194 -1.40 7.62 1.61
CA ALA A 194 -1.86 6.25 1.50
C ALA A 194 -1.34 5.40 2.66
N GLY A 195 -2.02 4.32 2.95
CA GLY A 195 -1.51 3.38 3.95
C GLY A 195 -2.37 2.13 4.12
N SER A 196 -1.71 1.09 4.64
CA SER A 196 -2.27 -0.24 4.83
C SER A 196 -2.89 -0.45 6.23
N LYS A 197 -2.44 0.27 7.25
CA LYS A 197 -3.01 0.19 8.61
C LYS A 197 -4.38 0.85 8.67
N THR A 198 -5.38 0.16 8.12
CA THR A 198 -6.73 0.69 7.92
C THR A 198 -7.41 1.11 9.22
N THR A 199 -7.24 0.35 10.30
CA THR A 199 -7.80 0.67 11.62
C THR A 199 -7.28 2.01 12.14
N LEU A 200 -5.95 2.23 12.11
CA LEU A 200 -5.33 3.48 12.54
C LEU A 200 -5.76 4.66 11.66
N LEU A 201 -5.65 4.50 10.34
CA LEU A 201 -5.94 5.57 9.39
C LEU A 201 -7.45 5.89 9.31
N ASN A 202 -8.31 4.90 9.53
CA ASN A 202 -9.75 5.15 9.70
C ASN A 202 -10.03 5.94 10.98
N ASP A 203 -9.43 5.56 12.10
CA ASP A 203 -9.56 6.33 13.35
C ASP A 203 -9.07 7.77 13.14
N MET A 204 -7.90 7.98 12.54
CA MET A 204 -7.38 9.32 12.24
C MET A 204 -8.33 10.18 11.41
N THR A 205 -9.03 9.60 10.42
CA THR A 205 -9.82 10.36 9.45
C THR A 205 -11.33 10.38 9.72
N LEU A 206 -11.84 9.45 10.52
CA LEU A 206 -13.26 9.29 10.83
C LEU A 206 -13.64 9.71 12.25
N ASN A 207 -12.70 9.65 13.20
CA ASN A 207 -12.95 9.99 14.58
C ASN A 207 -12.94 11.50 14.75
N PRO A 208 -14.06 12.12 15.22
CA PRO A 208 -14.14 13.58 15.44
C PRO A 208 -13.12 14.14 16.41
N ALA A 209 -12.57 13.31 17.31
CA ALA A 209 -11.55 13.72 18.28
C ALA A 209 -10.13 13.76 17.66
N ARG A 210 -9.94 13.27 16.44
CA ARG A 210 -8.62 13.21 15.80
C ARG A 210 -8.36 14.42 14.91
N PRO A 211 -7.09 14.88 14.85
CA PRO A 211 -6.72 16.05 14.05
C PRO A 211 -7.11 15.94 12.56
N PHE A 212 -6.93 14.79 11.91
CA PHE A 212 -7.23 14.62 10.48
C PHE A 212 -8.72 14.39 10.16
N TYR A 213 -9.61 14.51 11.15
CA TYR A 213 -11.04 14.34 10.92
C TYR A 213 -11.54 15.25 9.79
N ARG A 214 -12.16 14.65 8.77
CA ARG A 214 -12.72 15.33 7.57
C ARG A 214 -11.76 16.25 6.81
N MET A 215 -10.47 15.95 6.83
CA MET A 215 -9.47 16.83 6.21
C MET A 215 -9.39 16.71 4.68
N GLY A 216 -10.01 15.76 4.06
CA GLY A 216 -9.93 15.56 2.60
C GLY A 216 -10.83 14.45 2.09
N VAL A 217 -10.70 14.16 0.79
CA VAL A 217 -11.40 13.04 0.16
C VAL A 217 -10.76 11.73 0.61
N ARG A 218 -11.60 10.75 0.93
CA ARG A 218 -11.16 9.43 1.36
C ARG A 218 -11.64 8.37 0.40
N HIS A 219 -10.71 7.55 -0.06
CA HIS A 219 -10.99 6.33 -0.79
C HIS A 219 -10.58 5.13 0.04
N PHE A 220 -11.54 4.29 0.38
CA PHE A 220 -11.28 3.01 1.00
C PHE A 220 -11.27 1.92 -0.07
N LEU A 221 -10.10 1.31 -0.28
CA LEU A 221 -9.92 0.25 -1.27
C LEU A 221 -10.37 -1.09 -0.68
N GLY A 222 -11.52 -1.54 -1.14
CA GLY A 222 -12.00 -2.89 -0.94
C GLY A 222 -11.66 -3.82 -2.12
N PRO A 223 -12.17 -5.05 -2.07
CA PRO A 223 -12.13 -5.96 -3.21
C PRO A 223 -12.70 -5.30 -4.47
N LEU A 224 -12.19 -5.67 -5.63
CA LEU A 224 -12.80 -5.24 -6.89
C LEU A 224 -14.10 -6.01 -7.14
N PRO A 225 -15.06 -5.41 -7.88
CA PRO A 225 -16.23 -6.14 -8.33
C PRO A 225 -15.82 -7.40 -9.10
N ARG A 226 -16.37 -8.56 -8.72
CA ARG A 226 -16.01 -9.86 -9.33
C ARG A 226 -16.18 -9.86 -10.85
N GLU A 227 -17.18 -9.16 -11.36
CA GLU A 227 -17.41 -9.05 -12.80
C GLU A 227 -16.22 -8.40 -13.54
N GLU A 228 -15.57 -7.43 -12.94
CA GLU A 228 -14.39 -6.80 -13.51
C GLU A 228 -13.18 -7.74 -13.49
N PHE A 229 -13.04 -8.53 -12.43
CA PHE A 229 -12.01 -9.57 -12.38
C PHE A 229 -12.26 -10.69 -13.39
N ARG A 230 -13.51 -11.17 -13.53
CA ARG A 230 -13.87 -12.17 -14.55
C ARG A 230 -13.42 -11.71 -15.94
N ARG A 231 -13.80 -10.49 -16.32
CA ARG A 231 -13.40 -9.91 -17.62
C ARG A 231 -11.89 -9.80 -17.75
N PHE A 232 -11.21 -9.37 -16.69
CA PHE A 232 -9.77 -9.22 -16.69
C PHE A 232 -9.07 -10.58 -16.88
N ILE A 233 -9.45 -11.59 -16.09
CA ILE A 233 -8.87 -12.94 -16.15
C ILE A 233 -9.15 -13.57 -17.53
N THR A 234 -10.42 -13.57 -17.95
CA THR A 234 -10.82 -14.17 -19.24
C THR A 234 -10.05 -13.54 -20.38
N ARG A 235 -10.08 -12.23 -20.52
CA ARG A 235 -9.32 -11.52 -21.57
C ARG A 235 -7.82 -11.80 -21.50
N GLY A 236 -7.27 -11.86 -20.28
CA GLY A 236 -5.86 -12.18 -20.10
C GLY A 236 -5.51 -13.52 -20.74
N PHE A 237 -6.23 -14.59 -20.45
CA PHE A 237 -5.98 -15.90 -21.04
C PHE A 237 -6.33 -15.98 -22.53
N GLU A 238 -7.37 -15.30 -23.00
CA GLU A 238 -7.72 -15.20 -24.42
C GLU A 238 -6.62 -14.57 -25.27
N THR A 239 -5.78 -13.68 -24.72
CA THR A 239 -4.61 -13.12 -25.44
C THR A 239 -3.56 -14.17 -25.79
N GLY A 240 -3.59 -15.33 -25.15
CA GLY A 240 -2.73 -16.49 -25.42
C GLY A 240 -3.42 -17.59 -26.19
N ASP A 241 -4.61 -17.31 -26.78
CA ASP A 241 -5.46 -18.28 -27.49
C ASP A 241 -5.87 -19.49 -26.61
N TYR A 242 -5.86 -19.31 -25.27
CA TYR A 242 -6.31 -20.35 -24.36
C TYR A 242 -7.82 -20.36 -24.18
N ARG A 243 -8.39 -21.54 -24.15
CA ARG A 243 -9.80 -21.71 -23.77
C ARG A 243 -9.97 -21.49 -22.26
N VAL A 244 -11.03 -20.78 -21.89
CA VAL A 244 -11.29 -20.41 -20.48
C VAL A 244 -12.54 -21.08 -19.97
N ASP A 245 -12.40 -21.99 -19.00
CA ASP A 245 -13.53 -22.53 -18.25
C ASP A 245 -14.01 -21.44 -17.25
N PRO A 246 -15.27 -21.00 -17.33
CA PRO A 246 -15.82 -20.02 -16.39
C PRO A 246 -15.69 -20.45 -14.92
N LYS A 247 -15.77 -21.77 -14.64
CA LYS A 247 -15.60 -22.29 -13.29
C LYS A 247 -14.17 -22.10 -12.79
N ALA A 248 -13.17 -22.27 -13.63
CA ALA A 248 -11.77 -22.03 -13.24
C ALA A 248 -11.53 -20.54 -12.90
N VAL A 249 -12.22 -19.61 -13.56
CA VAL A 249 -12.17 -18.18 -13.20
C VAL A 249 -12.76 -17.95 -11.82
N GLU A 250 -13.91 -18.56 -11.49
CA GLU A 250 -14.47 -18.48 -10.13
C GLU A 250 -13.54 -19.10 -9.09
N ASP A 251 -12.92 -20.24 -9.40
CA ASP A 251 -11.96 -20.88 -8.49
C ASP A 251 -10.75 -19.97 -8.20
N ILE A 252 -10.25 -19.21 -9.20
CA ILE A 252 -9.21 -18.18 -8.97
C ILE A 252 -9.73 -17.14 -7.98
N LEU A 253 -10.92 -16.59 -8.18
CA LEU A 253 -11.49 -15.53 -7.35
C LEU A 253 -11.75 -16.02 -5.93
N ASP A 254 -12.30 -17.22 -5.78
CA ASP A 254 -12.61 -17.80 -4.47
C ASP A 254 -11.35 -18.05 -3.64
N VAL A 255 -10.32 -18.63 -4.25
CA VAL A 255 -9.05 -18.93 -3.58
C VAL A 255 -8.26 -17.66 -3.25
N SER A 256 -8.32 -16.66 -4.14
CA SER A 256 -7.65 -15.37 -3.96
C SER A 256 -8.44 -14.42 -3.06
N GLU A 257 -9.66 -14.79 -2.63
CA GLU A 257 -10.58 -13.94 -1.85
C GLU A 257 -10.76 -12.54 -2.46
N ASP A 258 -10.78 -12.46 -3.78
CA ASP A 258 -10.89 -11.22 -4.57
C ASP A 258 -9.77 -10.19 -4.27
N VAL A 259 -8.64 -10.62 -3.69
CA VAL A 259 -7.47 -9.76 -3.43
C VAL A 259 -6.69 -9.56 -4.73
N PRO A 260 -6.53 -8.32 -5.24
CA PRO A 260 -5.97 -8.07 -6.56
C PRO A 260 -4.60 -8.71 -6.81
N TYR A 261 -3.70 -8.62 -5.84
CA TYR A 261 -2.38 -9.24 -5.94
C TYR A 261 -2.45 -10.76 -6.08
N ASN A 262 -3.30 -11.42 -5.29
CA ASN A 262 -3.43 -12.86 -5.28
C ASN A 262 -4.11 -13.37 -6.56
N VAL A 263 -5.09 -12.62 -7.10
CA VAL A 263 -5.69 -12.90 -8.40
C VAL A 263 -4.63 -12.85 -9.50
N GLN A 264 -3.80 -11.82 -9.52
CA GLN A 264 -2.68 -11.69 -10.49
C GLN A 264 -1.66 -12.83 -10.33
N ALA A 265 -1.27 -13.16 -9.08
CA ALA A 265 -0.28 -14.19 -8.81
C ALA A 265 -0.74 -15.57 -9.27
N LEU A 266 -1.98 -15.96 -8.91
CA LEU A 266 -2.52 -17.27 -9.30
C LEU A 266 -2.75 -17.37 -10.80
N SER A 267 -3.26 -16.29 -11.43
CA SER A 267 -3.43 -16.23 -12.87
C SER A 267 -2.10 -16.28 -13.63
N SER A 268 -1.06 -15.62 -13.11
CA SER A 268 0.28 -15.64 -13.71
C SER A 268 0.89 -17.04 -13.69
N VAL A 269 0.81 -17.73 -12.56
CA VAL A 269 1.32 -19.10 -12.46
C VAL A 269 0.52 -20.07 -13.32
N ALA A 270 -0.80 -19.92 -13.37
CA ALA A 270 -1.64 -20.72 -14.26
C ALA A 270 -1.27 -20.50 -15.73
N TRP A 271 -1.00 -19.26 -16.14
CA TRP A 271 -0.51 -18.92 -17.47
C TRP A 271 0.83 -19.61 -17.79
N GLU A 272 1.80 -19.52 -16.89
CA GLU A 272 3.11 -20.16 -17.06
C GLU A 272 3.00 -21.70 -17.19
N MET A 273 2.03 -22.31 -16.47
CA MET A 273 1.81 -23.74 -16.51
C MET A 273 1.06 -24.21 -17.77
N LEU A 274 0.35 -23.32 -18.45
CA LEU A 274 -0.25 -23.65 -19.77
C LEU A 274 0.82 -23.76 -20.84
N GLY A 275 1.91 -23.01 -20.71
CA GLY A 275 3.00 -23.00 -21.68
C GLY A 275 2.59 -22.48 -23.06
N ASP A 276 3.30 -22.93 -24.10
CA ASP A 276 3.06 -22.55 -25.48
C ASP A 276 2.21 -23.58 -26.24
N GLU A 277 1.53 -24.50 -25.55
CA GLU A 277 0.70 -25.53 -26.18
C GLU A 277 -0.61 -24.94 -26.73
N GLU A 278 -0.75 -24.88 -28.05
CA GLU A 278 -1.98 -24.44 -28.71
C GLU A 278 -3.21 -25.28 -28.26
N GLY A 279 -4.31 -24.60 -27.98
CA GLY A 279 -5.57 -25.25 -27.60
C GLY A 279 -5.65 -25.70 -26.15
N SER A 280 -4.64 -25.40 -25.32
CA SER A 280 -4.68 -25.61 -23.88
C SER A 280 -5.83 -24.83 -23.23
N ALA A 281 -6.31 -25.31 -22.11
CA ALA A 281 -7.46 -24.74 -21.42
C ALA A 281 -7.16 -24.41 -19.96
N LEU A 282 -7.62 -23.24 -19.51
CA LEU A 282 -7.71 -22.88 -18.11
C LEU A 282 -8.81 -23.76 -17.46
N THR A 283 -8.43 -24.65 -16.56
CA THR A 283 -9.33 -25.60 -15.89
C THR A 283 -9.20 -25.51 -14.37
N THR A 284 -10.24 -25.96 -13.64
CA THR A 284 -10.19 -26.10 -12.17
C THR A 284 -8.98 -26.94 -11.70
N GLN A 285 -8.61 -28.00 -12.45
CA GLN A 285 -7.47 -28.83 -12.10
C GLN A 285 -6.16 -28.05 -12.21
N LEU A 286 -6.00 -27.24 -13.27
CA LEU A 286 -4.84 -26.37 -13.44
C LEU A 286 -4.75 -25.36 -12.29
N ILE A 287 -5.85 -24.74 -11.88
CA ILE A 287 -5.86 -23.80 -10.77
C ILE A 287 -5.42 -24.45 -9.46
N ARG A 288 -5.89 -25.66 -9.17
CA ARG A 288 -5.43 -26.40 -7.98
C ARG A 288 -3.92 -26.67 -8.01
N ARG A 289 -3.36 -27.03 -9.16
CA ARG A 289 -1.92 -27.26 -9.35
C ARG A 289 -1.13 -25.95 -9.20
N SER A 290 -1.61 -24.86 -9.79
CA SER A 290 -1.02 -23.53 -9.69
C SER A 290 -0.99 -23.02 -8.26
N LEU A 291 -2.09 -23.23 -7.52
CA LEU A 291 -2.15 -22.90 -6.10
C LEU A 291 -1.15 -23.72 -5.28
N ALA A 292 -1.08 -25.03 -5.51
CA ALA A 292 -0.13 -25.90 -4.81
C ALA A 292 1.32 -25.45 -5.06
N LEU A 293 1.65 -25.01 -6.29
CA LEU A 293 2.95 -24.48 -6.62
C LEU A 293 3.25 -23.17 -5.88
N LEU A 294 2.31 -22.23 -5.85
CA LEU A 294 2.46 -20.96 -5.10
C LEU A 294 2.63 -21.20 -3.59
N VAL A 295 1.75 -22.02 -3.02
CA VAL A 295 1.80 -22.39 -1.60
C VAL A 295 3.11 -23.10 -1.26
N GLY A 296 3.63 -23.94 -2.16
CA GLY A 296 4.92 -24.60 -1.99
C GLY A 296 6.10 -23.63 -2.03
N ARG A 297 6.08 -22.65 -2.93
CA ARG A 297 7.12 -21.59 -3.03
C ARG A 297 7.17 -20.73 -1.77
N ASP A 298 6.01 -20.35 -1.24
CA ASP A 298 5.90 -19.49 -0.07
C ASP A 298 5.90 -20.26 1.25
N GLY A 299 5.92 -21.60 1.20
CA GLY A 299 5.89 -22.50 2.36
C GLY A 299 6.92 -22.18 3.44
N PRO A 300 8.21 -21.93 3.12
CA PRO A 300 9.21 -21.55 4.12
C PRO A 300 8.87 -20.25 4.86
N PHE A 301 8.29 -19.26 4.16
CA PHE A 301 7.81 -18.02 4.76
C PHE A 301 6.61 -18.29 5.70
N TYR A 302 5.62 -19.06 5.25
CA TYR A 302 4.46 -19.41 6.07
C TYR A 302 4.86 -20.20 7.31
N LEU A 303 5.81 -21.12 7.18
CA LEU A 303 6.37 -21.86 8.32
C LEU A 303 7.06 -20.95 9.32
N THR A 304 7.80 -19.95 8.85
CA THR A 304 8.46 -18.96 9.71
C THR A 304 7.43 -18.14 10.49
N VAL A 305 6.38 -17.65 9.82
CA VAL A 305 5.28 -16.93 10.48
C VAL A 305 4.60 -17.82 11.52
N TRP A 306 4.28 -19.06 11.14
CA TRP A 306 3.62 -20.04 12.02
C TRP A 306 4.45 -20.37 13.26
N ASN A 307 5.74 -20.63 13.09
CA ASN A 307 6.65 -20.96 14.21
C ASN A 307 6.94 -19.76 15.12
N GLY A 308 6.75 -18.54 14.63
CA GLY A 308 6.83 -17.31 15.43
C GLY A 308 5.62 -17.06 16.33
N LEU A 309 4.56 -17.89 16.21
CA LEU A 309 3.34 -17.80 17.01
C LEU A 309 3.39 -18.77 18.19
N THR A 310 2.86 -18.35 19.34
CA THR A 310 2.63 -19.27 20.47
C THR A 310 1.54 -20.29 20.12
N SER A 311 1.50 -21.43 20.84
CA SER A 311 0.49 -22.46 20.64
C SER A 311 -0.96 -21.95 20.74
N THR A 312 -1.20 -20.97 21.59
CA THR A 312 -2.51 -20.31 21.71
C THR A 312 -2.82 -19.46 20.50
N GLN A 313 -1.85 -18.70 19.99
CA GLN A 313 -2.01 -17.89 18.78
C GLN A 313 -2.23 -18.76 17.54
N GLN A 314 -1.52 -19.88 17.42
CA GLN A 314 -1.72 -20.88 16.37
C GLN A 314 -3.14 -21.47 16.39
N ARG A 315 -3.66 -21.80 17.58
CA ARG A 315 -5.06 -22.28 17.71
C ARG A 315 -6.08 -21.23 17.29
N VAL A 316 -5.89 -19.96 17.68
CA VAL A 316 -6.79 -18.87 17.28
C VAL A 316 -6.71 -18.61 15.77
N LEU A 317 -5.51 -18.62 15.19
CA LEU A 317 -5.33 -18.48 13.73
C LEU A 317 -6.00 -19.65 12.97
N THR A 318 -5.83 -20.88 13.47
CA THR A 318 -6.52 -22.07 12.92
C THR A 318 -8.05 -21.93 13.02
N ALA A 319 -8.56 -21.42 14.15
CA ALA A 319 -9.98 -21.13 14.30
C ALA A 319 -10.45 -20.10 13.28
N ALA A 320 -9.71 -18.99 13.11
CA ALA A 320 -10.05 -17.97 12.11
C ALA A 320 -10.18 -18.54 10.69
N VAL A 321 -9.27 -19.44 10.30
CA VAL A 321 -9.31 -20.09 8.99
C VAL A 321 -10.47 -21.08 8.86
N ARG A 322 -10.67 -21.95 9.85
CA ARG A 322 -11.67 -23.04 9.77
C ARG A 322 -13.10 -22.54 9.96
N GLU A 323 -13.31 -21.55 10.82
CA GLU A 323 -14.62 -20.92 11.07
C GLU A 323 -14.87 -19.73 10.12
N ARG A 324 -14.06 -19.58 9.07
CA ARG A 324 -14.18 -18.49 8.05
C ARG A 324 -14.20 -17.09 8.67
N GLY A 325 -13.59 -16.94 9.83
CA GLY A 325 -13.41 -15.67 10.53
C GLY A 325 -14.66 -15.10 11.21
N VAL A 326 -15.72 -15.87 11.36
CA VAL A 326 -16.99 -15.42 11.93
C VAL A 326 -17.25 -16.09 13.28
N GLY A 327 -17.82 -15.36 14.24
CA GLY A 327 -18.26 -15.92 15.52
C GLY A 327 -17.14 -16.50 16.39
N LEU A 328 -15.91 -16.04 16.22
CA LEU A 328 -14.72 -16.64 16.87
C LEU A 328 -14.76 -16.62 18.40
N SER A 329 -15.47 -15.69 19.01
CA SER A 329 -15.64 -15.59 20.46
C SER A 329 -16.88 -16.32 21.01
N SER A 330 -17.60 -17.07 20.15
CA SER A 330 -18.78 -17.86 20.58
C SER A 330 -18.40 -19.00 21.52
N GLY A 331 -19.34 -19.44 22.37
CA GLY A 331 -19.13 -20.57 23.28
C GLY A 331 -18.71 -21.85 22.56
N ALA A 332 -19.31 -22.12 21.38
CA ALA A 332 -18.97 -23.30 20.57
C ALA A 332 -17.49 -23.26 20.10
N VAL A 333 -17.01 -22.11 19.62
CA VAL A 333 -15.63 -21.95 19.15
C VAL A 333 -14.65 -21.98 20.33
N THR A 334 -14.95 -21.30 21.44
CA THR A 334 -14.10 -21.31 22.63
C THR A 334 -13.92 -22.73 23.20
N GLN A 335 -14.98 -23.52 23.23
CA GLN A 335 -14.93 -24.92 23.68
C GLN A 335 -14.14 -25.78 22.66
N LYS A 336 -14.41 -25.67 21.37
CA LYS A 336 -13.78 -26.46 20.30
C LYS A 336 -12.26 -26.28 20.25
N TYR A 337 -11.76 -25.04 20.45
CA TYR A 337 -10.33 -24.72 20.35
C TYR A 337 -9.64 -24.61 21.72
N GLY A 338 -10.37 -24.74 22.83
CA GLY A 338 -9.83 -24.67 24.19
C GLY A 338 -9.19 -23.31 24.51
N VAL A 339 -9.81 -22.21 24.03
CA VAL A 339 -9.30 -20.85 24.23
C VAL A 339 -10.45 -19.94 24.70
N SER A 340 -10.25 -19.19 25.77
CA SER A 340 -11.28 -18.29 26.30
C SER A 340 -11.58 -17.13 25.31
N ALA A 341 -12.81 -16.61 25.33
CA ALA A 341 -13.23 -15.50 24.47
C ALA A 341 -12.35 -14.25 24.62
N SER A 342 -11.92 -13.94 25.85
CA SER A 342 -11.02 -12.81 26.13
C SER A 342 -9.63 -13.02 25.51
N THR A 343 -9.11 -14.25 25.58
CA THR A 343 -7.81 -14.60 24.95
C THR A 343 -7.92 -14.56 23.43
N ILE A 344 -9.02 -15.06 22.84
CA ILE A 344 -9.28 -14.96 21.41
C ILE A 344 -9.26 -13.49 20.98
N SER A 345 -10.01 -12.61 21.66
CA SER A 345 -10.08 -11.18 21.30
C SER A 345 -8.71 -10.49 21.37
N LYS A 346 -7.90 -10.79 22.40
CA LYS A 346 -6.52 -10.27 22.52
C LYS A 346 -5.63 -10.78 21.39
N THR A 347 -5.73 -12.07 21.08
CA THR A 347 -4.93 -12.71 20.04
C THR A 347 -5.30 -12.20 18.65
N LEU A 348 -6.58 -11.99 18.37
CA LEU A 348 -7.02 -11.42 17.08
C LEU A 348 -6.44 -10.02 16.86
N ARG A 349 -6.43 -9.15 17.88
CA ARG A 349 -5.79 -7.83 17.81
C ARG A 349 -4.28 -7.94 17.57
N PHE A 350 -3.60 -8.83 18.29
CA PHE A 350 -2.18 -9.09 18.10
C PHE A 350 -1.87 -9.54 16.66
N LEU A 351 -2.68 -10.44 16.10
CA LEU A 351 -2.51 -10.92 14.72
C LEU A 351 -2.84 -9.82 13.69
N GLU A 352 -3.77 -8.91 14.00
CA GLU A 352 -4.06 -7.72 13.19
C GLU A 352 -2.89 -6.71 13.20
N GLU A 353 -2.35 -6.41 14.38
CA GLU A 353 -1.18 -5.53 14.54
C GLU A 353 0.04 -6.02 13.77
N ARG A 354 0.19 -7.35 13.66
CA ARG A 354 1.23 -8.02 12.87
C ARG A 354 0.89 -8.23 11.41
N GLU A 355 -0.26 -7.72 10.96
CA GLU A 355 -0.72 -7.85 9.58
C GLU A 355 -0.80 -9.31 9.09
N ILE A 356 -1.13 -10.24 10.02
CA ILE A 356 -1.42 -11.65 9.70
C ILE A 356 -2.91 -11.80 9.40
N LEU A 357 -3.75 -11.14 10.19
CA LEU A 357 -5.19 -11.04 9.99
C LEU A 357 -5.59 -9.59 9.69
N ARG A 358 -6.67 -9.44 8.94
CA ARG A 358 -7.39 -8.18 8.77
C ARG A 358 -8.82 -8.31 9.28
N ARG A 359 -9.31 -7.23 9.82
CA ARG A 359 -10.69 -7.08 10.27
C ARG A 359 -11.53 -6.51 9.14
N GLU A 360 -12.62 -7.17 8.78
CA GLU A 360 -13.63 -6.70 7.84
C GLU A 360 -14.93 -6.42 8.60
N GLU A 361 -15.36 -5.18 8.61
CA GLU A 361 -16.66 -4.81 9.20
C GLU A 361 -17.78 -5.13 8.20
N GLN A 362 -18.74 -5.91 8.64
CA GLN A 362 -20.00 -6.19 7.96
C GLN A 362 -21.14 -5.52 8.74
N LYS A 363 -22.31 -5.33 8.10
CA LYS A 363 -23.43 -4.58 8.71
C LYS A 363 -23.72 -4.95 10.18
N ASP A 364 -23.67 -6.24 10.52
CA ASP A 364 -24.05 -6.73 11.85
C ASP A 364 -22.98 -7.63 12.49
N SER A 365 -21.80 -7.72 11.90
CA SER A 365 -20.75 -8.64 12.36
C SER A 365 -19.35 -8.18 11.95
N VAL A 366 -18.36 -8.74 12.62
CA VAL A 366 -16.95 -8.61 12.25
C VAL A 366 -16.48 -9.93 11.69
N ARG A 367 -15.84 -9.89 10.55
CA ARG A 367 -15.17 -11.03 9.93
C ARG A 367 -13.66 -10.83 9.97
N TRP A 368 -12.95 -11.87 10.34
CA TRP A 368 -11.49 -11.90 10.35
C TRP A 368 -10.97 -12.73 9.18
N ARG A 369 -10.12 -12.15 8.35
CA ARG A 369 -9.51 -12.84 7.21
C ARG A 369 -7.99 -12.78 7.32
N LEU A 370 -7.31 -13.75 6.73
CA LEU A 370 -5.88 -13.63 6.54
C LEU A 370 -5.58 -12.50 5.55
N GLU A 371 -4.50 -11.76 5.81
CA GLU A 371 -3.98 -10.79 4.84
C GLU A 371 -3.53 -11.48 3.54
N ASP A 372 -3.00 -12.72 3.67
CA ASP A 372 -2.67 -13.58 2.55
C ASP A 372 -3.61 -14.79 2.49
N PRO A 373 -4.56 -14.84 1.54
CA PRO A 373 -5.43 -15.99 1.33
C PRO A 373 -4.68 -17.29 1.06
N PHE A 374 -3.48 -17.24 0.47
CA PHE A 374 -2.69 -18.44 0.19
C PHE A 374 -2.10 -19.04 1.47
N PHE A 375 -1.85 -18.22 2.49
CA PHE A 375 -1.50 -18.73 3.82
C PHE A 375 -2.66 -19.54 4.43
N ALA A 376 -3.92 -19.14 4.17
CA ALA A 376 -5.06 -19.95 4.57
C ALA A 376 -5.12 -21.30 3.84
N ALA A 377 -4.73 -21.34 2.57
CA ALA A 377 -4.62 -22.59 1.82
C ALA A 377 -3.52 -23.49 2.40
N TRP A 378 -2.35 -22.91 2.75
CA TRP A 378 -1.26 -23.64 3.41
C TRP A 378 -1.68 -24.23 4.78
N LEU A 379 -2.43 -23.49 5.59
CA LEU A 379 -2.93 -23.98 6.89
C LEU A 379 -3.99 -25.08 6.79
N LYS A 380 -4.59 -25.28 5.60
CA LYS A 380 -5.58 -26.35 5.35
C LYS A 380 -4.96 -27.59 4.75
N ALA A 381 -3.79 -27.48 4.14
CA ALA A 381 -3.04 -28.60 3.57
C ALA A 381 -2.39 -29.47 4.66
#